data_d643f385c63bfb8689ecd6974f598bcd
#
_entry.id   d643f385c63bfb8689ecd6974f598bcd
#
_cell.length_a   1.000
_cell.length_b   1.000
_cell.length_c   1.000
_cell.angle_alpha   90.00
_cell.angle_beta   90.00
_cell.angle_gamma   90.00
#
_symmetry.space_group_name_H-M   'P 1'
#
loop_
_entity.id
_entity.type
_entity.pdbx_description
1 polymer ?
#
loop_
_entity_poly.entity_id
_entity_poly.type
_entity_poly.pdbx_seq_one_letter_code
_entity_poly.pdbx_strand_id
1 'polypeptide(L)'
;MRSRHAESPALTWVLDATQVDLLRGASPASTALALVLACAVVLPFVGLVPGQVLVAWLLSFAAVRLGRASVANHLAKLVASAQGLRRASLWILCAVMLQSLVWGLGSWVLVAPSNLLAESSLHMVLAVVLYGNVRHLSNSYPALVVYTLGVGVPWVLRDLWIGDEHLFLAALSVLLMVLTLFSGRVQASVFADARQRRLENTSLIAALKHEVGARGDAQALAEHAHAAKARFLAAASHDLRQPLNAIGLLMQALPAQPSAGETARVAAQAFSCVQQMGEIVDHLLELSQLEAGTVVPERTCFDIASLLADVGAMHQPVAHNQGLALIVQADSVRVHTDARLLQRVLVNLVSNALRYTAQGEVRLSALQVGDAVEVRVVDTGIGMNAHALENVFEAFYQVANPARDARMGHGLGLAIVKGLSDLLHLALQVESLPGKGTCFTLQLGLAPAATVAASEVDAAAARACAPQADRLHGRRVLVIEDHLPSSDALALLLRGWGCEVWQAVSLREALAQASAGRMPEFVVADLSLAEGDDGCEATLQLRERAGGHLPAVLVTGDPGQQRAVLARQAGFVVLAKPVRPVQLRSFMNEAFAPR
;
A
#
# COMPACT_ATOMS: atom_id res chain seq x y z
N MET A 1 2.91 -8.94 -31.81
CA MET A 1 3.72 -9.60 -32.82
C MET A 1 3.84 -8.67 -34.02
N ARG A 2 4.91 -7.89 -34.10
CA ARG A 2 5.30 -7.15 -35.32
C ARG A 2 6.63 -7.76 -35.75
N SER A 3 6.62 -8.39 -36.92
CA SER A 3 7.79 -8.90 -37.63
C SER A 3 8.77 -7.73 -37.85
N ARG A 4 9.80 -7.64 -37.04
CA ARG A 4 10.96 -6.84 -37.39
C ARG A 4 11.69 -7.61 -38.46
N HIS A 5 11.59 -7.14 -39.70
CA HIS A 5 12.51 -7.51 -40.76
C HIS A 5 13.93 -7.41 -40.21
N ALA A 6 14.66 -8.51 -40.30
CA ALA A 6 16.08 -8.53 -40.06
C ALA A 6 16.71 -7.61 -41.12
N GLU A 7 16.96 -6.35 -40.77
CA GLU A 7 17.90 -5.53 -41.53
C GLU A 7 19.24 -6.28 -41.53
N SER A 8 19.69 -6.68 -42.71
CA SER A 8 21.03 -7.18 -42.90
C SER A 8 21.99 -6.18 -42.24
N PRO A 9 22.98 -6.64 -41.43
CA PRO A 9 23.88 -5.70 -40.75
C PRO A 9 24.58 -4.89 -41.85
N ALA A 10 24.12 -3.65 -42.05
CA ALA A 10 24.82 -2.70 -42.90
C ALA A 10 26.25 -2.65 -42.39
N LEU A 11 27.23 -2.69 -43.33
CA LEU A 11 28.65 -2.54 -43.03
C LEU A 11 28.86 -1.17 -42.37
N THR A 12 28.63 -1.07 -41.09
CA THR A 12 28.93 0.13 -40.34
C THR A 12 30.42 0.13 -40.06
N TRP A 13 31.15 1.02 -40.75
CA TRP A 13 32.59 1.21 -40.57
C TRP A 13 32.94 1.81 -39.19
N VAL A 14 31.93 2.11 -38.37
CA VAL A 14 32.12 2.57 -37.00
C VAL A 14 32.01 1.38 -36.06
N LEU A 15 33.08 1.08 -35.35
CA LEU A 15 33.14 0.04 -34.33
C LEU A 15 32.37 0.48 -33.07
N ASP A 16 31.69 -0.42 -32.41
CA ASP A 16 31.17 -0.13 -31.08
C ASP A 16 32.24 -0.21 -29.99
N ALA A 17 31.94 0.31 -28.79
CA ALA A 17 32.92 0.35 -27.69
C ALA A 17 33.48 -1.02 -27.33
N THR A 18 32.65 -2.07 -27.39
CA THR A 18 33.05 -3.45 -27.10
C THR A 18 33.97 -4.01 -28.17
N GLN A 19 33.73 -3.69 -29.46
CA GLN A 19 34.58 -4.07 -30.56
C GLN A 19 35.92 -3.36 -30.49
N VAL A 20 35.95 -2.08 -30.13
CA VAL A 20 37.18 -1.31 -29.90
C VAL A 20 38.00 -1.95 -28.79
N ASP A 21 37.39 -2.32 -27.66
CA ASP A 21 38.07 -2.96 -26.55
C ASP A 21 38.66 -4.34 -26.92
N LEU A 22 37.92 -5.15 -27.66
CA LEU A 22 38.37 -6.47 -28.11
C LEU A 22 39.50 -6.37 -29.12
N LEU A 23 39.49 -5.38 -30.02
CA LEU A 23 40.56 -5.16 -31.00
C LEU A 23 41.79 -4.48 -30.40
N ARG A 24 41.66 -3.84 -29.24
CA ARG A 24 42.78 -3.32 -28.42
C ARG A 24 43.63 -4.43 -27.83
N GLY A 25 43.06 -5.57 -27.55
CA GLY A 25 43.66 -6.67 -26.78
C GLY A 25 44.74 -7.44 -27.57
N ALA A 26 45.77 -6.78 -28.15
CA ALA A 26 46.97 -7.47 -28.52
C ALA A 26 47.70 -7.94 -27.25
N SER A 27 47.42 -9.16 -26.81
CA SER A 27 48.13 -9.71 -25.66
C SER A 27 49.63 -9.77 -25.94
N PRO A 28 50.50 -9.62 -24.93
CA PRO A 28 51.92 -9.80 -25.10
C PRO A 28 52.28 -11.12 -25.80
N ALA A 29 51.50 -12.18 -25.50
CA ALA A 29 51.66 -13.49 -26.13
C ALA A 29 51.36 -13.46 -27.64
N SER A 30 50.31 -12.75 -28.09
CA SER A 30 49.96 -12.63 -29.50
C SER A 30 51.01 -11.81 -30.27
N THR A 31 51.63 -10.85 -29.60
CA THR A 31 52.72 -10.03 -30.18
C THR A 31 53.98 -10.86 -30.31
N ALA A 32 54.36 -11.62 -29.28
CA ALA A 32 55.53 -12.52 -29.34
C ALA A 32 55.36 -13.58 -30.43
N LEU A 33 54.17 -14.22 -30.52
CA LEU A 33 53.88 -15.21 -31.55
C LEU A 33 53.99 -14.62 -32.96
N ALA A 34 53.49 -13.41 -33.18
CA ALA A 34 53.57 -12.75 -34.48
C ALA A 34 55.03 -12.45 -34.89
N LEU A 35 55.89 -12.05 -33.93
CA LEU A 35 57.30 -11.82 -34.16
C LEU A 35 58.07 -13.12 -34.47
N VAL A 36 57.78 -14.19 -33.73
CA VAL A 36 58.31 -15.52 -33.99
C VAL A 36 57.95 -15.99 -35.41
N LEU A 37 56.69 -15.79 -35.82
CA LEU A 37 56.20 -16.16 -37.13
C LEU A 37 56.90 -15.33 -38.24
N ALA A 38 57.11 -14.03 -37.99
CA ALA A 38 57.86 -13.16 -38.92
C ALA A 38 59.31 -13.59 -39.06
N CYS A 39 60.01 -13.97 -37.98
CA CYS A 39 61.30 -14.55 -38.03
C CYS A 39 61.38 -15.89 -38.79
N ALA A 40 60.37 -16.76 -38.52
CA ALA A 40 60.28 -18.08 -39.17
C ALA A 40 60.15 -17.98 -40.70
N VAL A 41 59.40 -16.97 -41.20
CA VAL A 41 59.15 -16.75 -42.62
C VAL A 41 60.44 -16.27 -43.35
N VAL A 42 61.34 -15.56 -42.66
CA VAL A 42 62.55 -15.02 -43.23
C VAL A 42 63.67 -16.08 -43.39
N LEU A 43 63.67 -17.11 -42.53
CA LEU A 43 64.73 -18.13 -42.50
C LEU A 43 64.99 -18.82 -43.85
N PRO A 44 63.97 -19.25 -44.64
CA PRO A 44 64.24 -19.86 -45.97
C PRO A 44 64.85 -18.90 -47.00
N PHE A 45 64.79 -17.58 -46.76
CA PHE A 45 65.29 -16.55 -47.67
C PHE A 45 66.69 -16.05 -47.31
N VAL A 46 67.25 -16.57 -46.22
CA VAL A 46 68.69 -16.24 -45.84
C VAL A 46 69.64 -16.76 -46.89
N GLY A 47 70.42 -15.88 -47.44
CA GLY A 47 71.33 -16.20 -48.55
C GLY A 47 70.70 -16.09 -49.95
N LEU A 48 69.39 -15.98 -50.07
CA LEU A 48 68.67 -15.77 -51.33
C LEU A 48 68.35 -14.29 -51.58
N VAL A 49 68.06 -13.57 -50.47
CA VAL A 49 67.73 -12.13 -50.45
C VAL A 49 68.80 -11.40 -49.62
N PRO A 50 69.19 -10.17 -50.01
CA PRO A 50 70.18 -9.40 -49.23
C PRO A 50 69.81 -9.25 -47.78
N GLY A 51 70.70 -9.59 -46.84
CA GLY A 51 70.40 -9.61 -45.40
C GLY A 51 69.92 -8.25 -44.85
N GLN A 52 70.40 -7.13 -45.43
CA GLN A 52 69.91 -5.79 -45.07
C GLN A 52 68.41 -5.60 -45.32
N VAL A 53 67.89 -6.17 -46.42
CA VAL A 53 66.48 -6.10 -46.81
C VAL A 53 65.64 -6.94 -45.87
N LEU A 54 66.09 -8.14 -45.49
CA LEU A 54 65.39 -9.00 -44.51
C LEU A 54 65.33 -8.35 -43.14
N VAL A 55 66.43 -7.75 -42.68
CA VAL A 55 66.47 -7.03 -41.39
C VAL A 55 65.59 -5.79 -41.43
N ALA A 56 65.60 -5.01 -42.52
CA ALA A 56 64.76 -3.85 -42.68
C ALA A 56 63.23 -4.21 -42.62
N TRP A 57 62.84 -5.32 -43.26
CA TRP A 57 61.46 -5.80 -43.21
C TRP A 57 61.06 -6.27 -41.80
N LEU A 58 61.92 -7.03 -41.09
CA LEU A 58 61.70 -7.45 -39.74
C LEU A 58 61.51 -6.28 -38.76
N LEU A 59 62.42 -5.27 -38.91
CA LEU A 59 62.36 -4.06 -38.11
C LEU A 59 61.06 -3.26 -38.38
N SER A 60 60.67 -3.15 -39.67
CA SER A 60 59.41 -2.50 -40.05
C SER A 60 58.23 -3.23 -39.47
N PHE A 61 58.21 -4.57 -39.51
CA PHE A 61 57.19 -5.39 -38.92
C PHE A 61 57.09 -5.19 -37.40
N ALA A 62 58.20 -5.24 -36.68
CA ALA A 62 58.28 -5.03 -35.25
C ALA A 62 57.80 -3.63 -34.85
N ALA A 63 58.23 -2.59 -35.60
CA ALA A 63 57.84 -1.21 -35.35
C ALA A 63 56.32 -1.00 -35.49
N VAL A 64 55.70 -1.55 -36.54
CA VAL A 64 54.23 -1.47 -36.74
C VAL A 64 53.49 -2.22 -35.66
N ARG A 65 53.98 -3.40 -35.28
CA ARG A 65 53.33 -4.24 -34.23
C ARG A 65 53.37 -3.58 -32.85
N LEU A 66 54.54 -3.01 -32.47
CA LEU A 66 54.70 -2.30 -31.19
C LEU A 66 53.96 -0.95 -31.21
N GLY A 67 53.97 -0.24 -32.33
CA GLY A 67 53.21 1.00 -32.51
C GLY A 67 51.73 0.78 -32.33
N ARG A 68 51.18 -0.33 -32.84
CA ARG A 68 49.78 -0.71 -32.64
C ARG A 68 49.43 -0.90 -31.15
N ALA A 69 50.32 -1.53 -30.37
CA ALA A 69 50.11 -1.71 -28.94
C ALA A 69 50.10 -0.37 -28.17
N SER A 70 50.99 0.57 -28.58
CA SER A 70 51.02 1.91 -28.00
C SER A 70 49.79 2.74 -28.32
N VAL A 71 49.33 2.71 -29.57
CA VAL A 71 48.08 3.38 -30.00
C VAL A 71 46.86 2.83 -29.26
N ALA A 72 46.78 1.51 -29.03
CA ALA A 72 45.70 0.88 -28.31
C ALA A 72 45.51 1.46 -26.89
N ASN A 73 46.61 1.76 -26.20
CA ASN A 73 46.54 2.37 -24.85
C ASN A 73 46.08 3.83 -24.89
N HIS A 74 46.37 4.56 -25.94
CA HIS A 74 45.93 5.95 -26.11
C HIS A 74 44.44 6.05 -26.46
N LEU A 75 43.90 5.09 -27.22
CA LEU A 75 42.52 5.02 -27.62
C LEU A 75 41.55 4.76 -26.46
N ALA A 76 42.07 4.20 -25.34
CA ALA A 76 41.27 3.99 -24.13
C ALA A 76 40.58 5.25 -23.63
N LYS A 77 41.25 6.37 -23.76
CA LYS A 77 40.78 7.68 -23.28
C LYS A 77 39.75 8.35 -24.21
N LEU A 78 39.67 7.90 -25.46
CA LEU A 78 38.85 8.51 -26.50
C LEU A 78 37.44 7.90 -26.63
N VAL A 79 37.18 6.71 -26.09
CA VAL A 79 35.97 5.92 -26.30
C VAL A 79 34.74 6.49 -25.54
N ALA A 80 34.92 7.47 -24.63
CA ALA A 80 33.85 8.02 -23.81
C ALA A 80 32.83 8.89 -24.57
N SER A 81 33.06 9.25 -25.83
CA SER A 81 32.13 10.05 -26.63
C SER A 81 31.91 9.46 -28.03
N ALA A 82 30.76 9.77 -28.66
CA ALA A 82 30.42 9.28 -29.99
C ALA A 82 31.45 9.74 -31.08
N GLN A 83 31.97 10.96 -30.95
CA GLN A 83 33.04 11.44 -31.83
C GLN A 83 34.38 10.73 -31.52
N GLY A 84 34.68 10.48 -30.28
CA GLY A 84 35.84 9.70 -29.84
C GLY A 84 35.80 8.27 -30.38
N LEU A 85 34.65 7.64 -30.37
CA LEU A 85 34.41 6.29 -30.87
C LEU A 85 34.69 6.20 -32.40
N ARG A 86 34.22 7.18 -33.18
CA ARG A 86 34.51 7.26 -34.62
C ARG A 86 36.03 7.42 -34.91
N ARG A 87 36.70 8.28 -34.15
CA ARG A 87 38.16 8.47 -34.26
C ARG A 87 38.90 7.20 -33.87
N ALA A 88 38.52 6.55 -32.77
CA ALA A 88 39.12 5.29 -32.35
C ALA A 88 38.95 4.19 -33.41
N SER A 89 37.75 4.08 -34.01
CA SER A 89 37.50 3.14 -35.11
C SER A 89 38.43 3.35 -36.30
N LEU A 90 38.58 4.61 -36.75
CA LEU A 90 39.48 4.95 -37.86
C LEU A 90 40.92 4.59 -37.53
N TRP A 91 41.43 4.95 -36.35
CA TRP A 91 42.77 4.62 -35.93
C TRP A 91 43.05 3.13 -35.88
N ILE A 92 42.08 2.33 -35.37
CA ILE A 92 42.18 0.87 -35.32
C ILE A 92 42.22 0.30 -36.74
N LEU A 93 41.34 0.75 -37.63
CA LEU A 93 41.30 0.27 -39.01
C LEU A 93 42.57 0.64 -39.75
N CYS A 94 43.10 1.86 -39.57
CA CYS A 94 44.40 2.29 -40.12
C CYS A 94 45.57 1.43 -39.58
N ALA A 95 45.56 1.12 -38.28
CA ALA A 95 46.61 0.27 -37.69
C ALA A 95 46.53 -1.17 -38.17
N VAL A 96 45.30 -1.72 -38.36
CA VAL A 96 45.09 -3.04 -38.97
C VAL A 96 45.55 -3.05 -40.44
N MET A 97 45.20 -2.01 -41.21
CA MET A 97 45.60 -1.85 -42.58
C MET A 97 47.15 -1.78 -42.72
N LEU A 98 47.80 -0.94 -41.92
CA LEU A 98 49.24 -0.81 -41.93
C LEU A 98 49.93 -2.15 -41.60
N GLN A 99 49.46 -2.86 -40.61
CA GLN A 99 49.99 -4.20 -40.25
C GLN A 99 49.77 -5.21 -41.37
N SER A 100 48.60 -5.21 -42.03
CA SER A 100 48.29 -6.13 -43.13
C SER A 100 49.16 -5.83 -44.36
N LEU A 101 49.39 -4.55 -44.67
CA LEU A 101 50.26 -4.14 -45.76
C LEU A 101 51.71 -4.56 -45.54
N VAL A 102 52.23 -4.51 -44.32
CA VAL A 102 53.61 -5.01 -44.04
C VAL A 102 53.75 -6.50 -44.36
N TRP A 103 52.72 -7.29 -44.06
CA TRP A 103 52.68 -8.72 -44.46
C TRP A 103 52.54 -8.87 -45.99
N GLY A 104 51.59 -8.19 -46.60
CA GLY A 104 51.33 -8.27 -48.05
C GLY A 104 52.52 -7.80 -48.90
N LEU A 105 53.07 -6.62 -48.59
CA LEU A 105 54.27 -6.10 -49.29
C LEU A 105 55.53 -6.88 -48.96
N GLY A 106 55.60 -7.55 -47.79
CA GLY A 106 56.68 -8.48 -47.45
C GLY A 106 56.78 -9.60 -48.47
N SER A 107 55.67 -10.03 -49.09
CA SER A 107 55.74 -11.02 -50.17
C SER A 107 56.53 -10.56 -51.40
N TRP A 108 56.62 -9.23 -51.68
CA TRP A 108 57.38 -8.65 -52.77
C TRP A 108 58.88 -8.50 -52.42
N VAL A 109 59.19 -8.46 -51.14
CA VAL A 109 60.56 -8.43 -50.61
C VAL A 109 61.19 -9.83 -50.59
N LEU A 110 60.36 -10.81 -50.20
CA LEU A 110 60.68 -12.23 -50.07
C LEU A 110 60.44 -12.96 -51.40
N VAL A 111 61.19 -12.70 -52.42
CA VAL A 111 61.05 -13.28 -53.76
C VAL A 111 62.24 -14.18 -54.07
N ALA A 112 62.02 -15.48 -54.31
CA ALA A 112 62.99 -16.45 -54.70
C ALA A 112 62.37 -17.49 -55.64
N PRO A 113 61.96 -17.11 -56.89
CA PRO A 113 61.15 -17.97 -57.78
C PRO A 113 61.82 -19.29 -58.15
N SER A 114 63.09 -19.34 -58.15
CA SER A 114 63.85 -20.55 -58.43
C SER A 114 64.03 -21.52 -57.24
N ASN A 115 63.55 -21.12 -56.03
CA ASN A 115 63.65 -21.91 -54.81
C ASN A 115 62.26 -22.34 -54.34
N LEU A 116 61.79 -23.52 -54.72
CA LEU A 116 60.49 -24.05 -54.42
C LEU A 116 60.23 -24.12 -52.90
N LEU A 117 61.26 -24.41 -52.10
CA LEU A 117 61.11 -24.50 -50.64
C LEU A 117 60.79 -23.14 -50.00
N ALA A 118 61.53 -22.10 -50.44
CA ALA A 118 61.35 -20.73 -49.98
C ALA A 118 59.96 -20.20 -50.37
N GLU A 119 59.55 -20.39 -51.62
CA GLU A 119 58.20 -19.96 -52.11
C GLU A 119 57.05 -20.71 -51.43
N SER A 120 57.18 -22.03 -51.28
CA SER A 120 56.11 -22.81 -50.56
C SER A 120 55.98 -22.39 -49.09
N SER A 121 57.11 -22.12 -48.42
CA SER A 121 57.08 -21.68 -47.01
C SER A 121 56.46 -20.31 -46.87
N LEU A 122 56.71 -19.37 -47.81
CA LEU A 122 56.04 -18.06 -47.81
C LEU A 122 54.53 -18.19 -47.97
N HIS A 123 54.08 -18.97 -48.95
CA HIS A 123 52.62 -19.18 -49.16
C HIS A 123 51.95 -19.83 -47.96
N MET A 124 52.60 -20.81 -47.34
CA MET A 124 52.08 -21.45 -46.12
C MET A 124 51.93 -20.48 -44.96
N VAL A 125 52.95 -19.65 -44.73
CA VAL A 125 52.89 -18.65 -43.62
C VAL A 125 51.88 -17.57 -43.92
N LEU A 126 51.80 -17.04 -45.15
CA LEU A 126 50.78 -16.05 -45.50
C LEU A 126 49.35 -16.60 -45.36
N ALA A 127 49.13 -17.87 -45.69
CA ALA A 127 47.86 -18.56 -45.47
C ALA A 127 47.52 -18.66 -43.97
N VAL A 128 48.48 -19.03 -43.13
CA VAL A 128 48.32 -19.07 -41.67
C VAL A 128 48.05 -17.68 -41.09
N VAL A 129 48.77 -16.67 -41.58
CA VAL A 129 48.60 -15.27 -41.15
C VAL A 129 47.22 -14.76 -41.55
N LEU A 130 46.77 -15.06 -42.76
CA LEU A 130 45.45 -14.63 -43.25
C LEU A 130 44.33 -15.29 -42.48
N TYR A 131 44.30 -16.62 -42.38
CA TYR A 131 43.24 -17.36 -41.74
C TYR A 131 43.30 -17.30 -40.20
N GLY A 132 44.47 -17.30 -39.60
CA GLY A 132 44.64 -17.26 -38.14
C GLY A 132 44.07 -16.01 -37.48
N ASN A 133 43.97 -14.90 -38.21
CA ASN A 133 43.38 -13.66 -37.71
C ASN A 133 41.85 -13.62 -37.80
N VAL A 134 41.17 -14.59 -38.43
CA VAL A 134 39.71 -14.63 -38.54
C VAL A 134 39.09 -14.59 -37.17
N ARG A 135 39.56 -15.40 -36.22
CA ARG A 135 39.01 -15.47 -34.86
C ARG A 135 39.10 -14.13 -34.09
N HIS A 136 40.18 -13.38 -34.28
CA HIS A 136 40.40 -12.13 -33.58
C HIS A 136 39.68 -10.94 -34.23
N LEU A 137 39.58 -10.94 -35.58
CA LEU A 137 39.03 -9.83 -36.33
C LEU A 137 37.54 -10.03 -36.69
N SER A 138 36.97 -11.24 -36.57
CA SER A 138 35.57 -11.51 -36.88
C SER A 138 34.57 -10.76 -35.96
N ASN A 139 35.04 -10.33 -34.80
CA ASN A 139 34.27 -9.41 -33.94
C ASN A 139 33.99 -8.06 -34.63
N SER A 140 34.81 -7.68 -35.60
CA SER A 140 34.63 -6.54 -36.46
C SER A 140 34.87 -6.95 -37.90
N TYR A 141 33.82 -7.27 -38.61
CA TYR A 141 33.89 -7.68 -39.99
C TYR A 141 34.64 -6.65 -40.88
N PRO A 142 34.41 -5.31 -40.73
CA PRO A 142 35.22 -4.31 -41.46
C PRO A 142 36.74 -4.44 -41.23
N ALA A 143 37.17 -4.70 -39.99
CA ALA A 143 38.58 -4.87 -39.69
C ALA A 143 39.18 -6.14 -40.37
N LEU A 144 38.38 -7.22 -40.41
CA LEU A 144 38.76 -8.45 -41.13
C LEU A 144 38.87 -8.21 -42.64
N VAL A 145 37.96 -7.46 -43.24
CA VAL A 145 37.99 -7.09 -44.67
C VAL A 145 39.27 -6.29 -44.98
N VAL A 146 39.55 -5.23 -44.20
CA VAL A 146 40.74 -4.41 -44.35
C VAL A 146 41.99 -5.26 -44.25
N TYR A 147 42.07 -6.14 -43.26
CA TYR A 147 43.20 -7.05 -43.06
C TYR A 147 43.40 -8.01 -44.22
N THR A 148 42.32 -8.67 -44.65
CA THR A 148 42.35 -9.67 -45.73
C THR A 148 42.78 -9.05 -47.06
N LEU A 149 42.25 -7.87 -47.36
CA LEU A 149 42.66 -7.15 -48.60
C LEU A 149 44.09 -6.65 -48.51
N GLY A 150 44.54 -6.13 -47.36
CA GLY A 150 45.88 -5.59 -47.17
C GLY A 150 46.99 -6.66 -47.27
N VAL A 151 46.70 -7.91 -46.82
CA VAL A 151 47.63 -9.04 -47.00
C VAL A 151 47.48 -9.64 -48.39
N GLY A 152 46.23 -9.96 -48.78
CA GLY A 152 46.00 -10.81 -49.95
C GLY A 152 46.15 -10.12 -51.29
N VAL A 153 45.77 -8.84 -51.44
CA VAL A 153 45.88 -8.16 -52.73
C VAL A 153 47.34 -8.02 -53.17
N PRO A 154 48.28 -7.51 -52.34
CA PRO A 154 49.69 -7.47 -52.73
C PRO A 154 50.27 -8.87 -53.02
N TRP A 155 49.81 -9.88 -52.27
CA TRP A 155 50.26 -11.26 -52.46
C TRP A 155 49.81 -11.81 -53.83
N VAL A 156 48.54 -11.71 -54.18
CA VAL A 156 48.00 -12.11 -55.48
C VAL A 156 48.65 -11.38 -56.64
N LEU A 157 48.86 -10.04 -56.50
CA LEU A 157 49.52 -9.24 -57.53
C LEU A 157 50.98 -9.68 -57.75
N ARG A 158 51.66 -10.07 -56.68
CA ARG A 158 53.02 -10.61 -56.77
C ARG A 158 53.08 -11.93 -57.58
N ASP A 159 52.16 -12.86 -57.25
CA ASP A 159 52.12 -14.16 -57.94
C ASP A 159 51.78 -14.02 -59.43
N LEU A 160 50.90 -13.09 -59.78
CA LEU A 160 50.58 -12.74 -61.19
C LEU A 160 51.79 -12.06 -61.89
N TRP A 161 52.58 -11.29 -61.13
CA TRP A 161 53.77 -10.64 -61.71
C TRP A 161 54.90 -11.60 -61.97
N ILE A 162 55.10 -12.67 -61.19
CA ILE A 162 56.14 -13.70 -61.39
C ILE A 162 55.90 -14.50 -62.67
N GLY A 163 54.65 -14.69 -63.10
CA GLY A 163 54.32 -15.26 -64.40
C GLY A 163 53.49 -16.54 -64.29
N ASP A 164 53.38 -17.26 -65.43
CA ASP A 164 52.43 -18.36 -65.62
C ASP A 164 52.62 -19.53 -64.65
N GLU A 165 53.81 -19.79 -64.17
CA GLU A 165 54.13 -20.84 -63.20
C GLU A 165 53.44 -20.62 -61.83
N HIS A 166 53.15 -19.34 -61.51
CA HIS A 166 52.48 -18.93 -60.26
C HIS A 166 50.96 -18.69 -60.38
N LEU A 167 50.36 -18.83 -61.57
CA LEU A 167 48.95 -18.57 -61.82
C LEU A 167 48.05 -19.41 -60.92
N PHE A 168 48.43 -20.72 -60.71
CA PHE A 168 47.74 -21.60 -59.81
C PHE A 168 47.79 -21.10 -58.34
N LEU A 169 48.95 -20.61 -57.91
CA LEU A 169 49.10 -20.07 -56.55
C LEU A 169 48.33 -18.76 -56.37
N ALA A 170 48.28 -17.90 -57.38
CA ALA A 170 47.43 -16.71 -57.38
C ALA A 170 45.93 -17.07 -57.22
N ALA A 171 45.46 -18.07 -58.00
CA ALA A 171 44.09 -18.54 -57.89
C ALA A 171 43.76 -19.15 -56.50
N LEU A 172 44.71 -19.92 -55.93
CA LEU A 172 44.61 -20.48 -54.59
C LEU A 172 44.57 -19.36 -53.51
N SER A 173 45.39 -18.30 -53.66
CA SER A 173 45.42 -17.16 -52.78
C SER A 173 44.07 -16.40 -52.80
N VAL A 174 43.46 -16.18 -53.99
CA VAL A 174 42.14 -15.60 -54.11
C VAL A 174 41.06 -16.46 -53.43
N LEU A 175 41.09 -17.78 -53.65
CA LEU A 175 40.19 -18.71 -53.00
C LEU A 175 40.30 -18.61 -51.48
N LEU A 176 41.52 -18.59 -50.94
CA LEU A 176 41.73 -18.45 -49.50
C LEU A 176 41.22 -17.12 -48.95
N MET A 177 41.38 -16.01 -49.69
CA MET A 177 40.78 -14.72 -49.32
C MET A 177 39.25 -14.81 -49.23
N VAL A 178 38.60 -15.41 -50.24
CA VAL A 178 37.15 -15.60 -50.26
C VAL A 178 36.68 -16.43 -49.07
N LEU A 179 37.35 -17.57 -48.83
CA LEU A 179 37.04 -18.44 -47.69
C LEU A 179 37.23 -17.74 -46.34
N THR A 180 38.28 -16.92 -46.22
CA THR A 180 38.55 -16.12 -45.01
C THR A 180 37.44 -15.11 -44.75
N LEU A 181 37.01 -14.37 -45.78
CA LEU A 181 35.91 -13.39 -45.67
C LEU A 181 34.59 -14.08 -45.39
N PHE A 182 34.32 -15.20 -46.03
CA PHE A 182 33.09 -15.98 -45.80
C PHE A 182 33.04 -16.50 -44.36
N SER A 183 34.09 -17.17 -43.91
CA SER A 183 34.20 -17.70 -42.53
C SER A 183 34.07 -16.56 -41.49
N GLY A 184 34.73 -15.44 -41.75
CA GLY A 184 34.65 -14.27 -40.86
C GLY A 184 33.21 -13.68 -40.78
N ARG A 185 32.49 -13.66 -41.90
CA ARG A 185 31.08 -13.20 -41.91
C ARG A 185 30.19 -14.11 -41.08
N VAL A 186 30.33 -15.42 -41.21
CA VAL A 186 29.57 -16.40 -40.41
C VAL A 186 29.91 -16.24 -38.92
N GLN A 187 31.18 -16.12 -38.56
CA GLN A 187 31.55 -15.89 -37.16
C GLN A 187 31.02 -14.58 -36.61
N ALA A 188 31.10 -13.49 -37.41
CA ALA A 188 30.57 -12.17 -37.00
C ALA A 188 29.09 -12.22 -36.69
N SER A 189 28.30 -12.96 -37.48
CA SER A 189 26.85 -13.13 -37.21
C SER A 189 26.61 -13.89 -35.92
N VAL A 190 27.34 -14.96 -35.66
CA VAL A 190 27.23 -15.74 -34.41
C VAL A 190 27.57 -14.89 -33.18
N PHE A 191 28.61 -14.06 -33.27
CA PHE A 191 28.99 -13.14 -32.19
C PHE A 191 27.92 -12.05 -31.97
N ALA A 192 27.33 -11.51 -33.03
CA ALA A 192 26.25 -10.51 -32.95
C ALA A 192 25.03 -11.09 -32.25
N ASP A 193 24.60 -12.29 -32.66
CA ASP A 193 23.45 -12.98 -32.04
C ASP A 193 23.70 -13.32 -30.56
N ALA A 194 24.89 -13.83 -30.25
CA ALA A 194 25.26 -14.14 -28.86
C ALA A 194 25.24 -12.89 -27.96
N ARG A 195 25.70 -11.76 -28.49
CA ARG A 195 25.70 -10.48 -27.77
C ARG A 195 24.28 -9.97 -27.55
N GLN A 196 23.43 -10.02 -28.57
CA GLN A 196 22.03 -9.62 -28.46
C GLN A 196 21.30 -10.44 -27.41
N ARG A 197 21.41 -11.76 -27.46
CA ARG A 197 20.81 -12.64 -26.44
C ARG A 197 21.31 -12.35 -25.03
N ARG A 198 22.59 -11.99 -24.87
CA ARG A 198 23.16 -11.62 -23.56
C ARG A 198 22.54 -10.33 -23.02
N LEU A 199 22.34 -9.32 -23.88
CA LEU A 199 21.69 -8.06 -23.50
C LEU A 199 20.22 -8.28 -23.13
N GLU A 200 19.49 -9.08 -23.93
CA GLU A 200 18.10 -9.44 -23.63
C GLU A 200 17.97 -10.18 -22.29
N ASN A 201 18.85 -11.17 -22.05
CA ASN A 201 18.86 -11.92 -20.80
C ASN A 201 19.15 -11.01 -19.58
N THR A 202 20.11 -10.08 -19.71
CA THR A 202 20.41 -9.15 -18.60
C THR A 202 19.23 -8.22 -18.29
N SER A 203 18.53 -7.75 -19.33
CA SER A 203 17.34 -6.91 -19.15
C SER A 203 16.16 -7.69 -18.54
N LEU A 204 15.96 -8.93 -18.97
CA LEU A 204 14.93 -9.81 -18.41
C LEU A 204 15.20 -10.15 -16.93
N ILE A 205 16.45 -10.45 -16.59
CA ILE A 205 16.84 -10.71 -15.18
C ILE A 205 16.60 -9.47 -14.32
N ALA A 206 16.92 -8.27 -14.83
CA ALA A 206 16.68 -7.02 -14.10
C ALA A 206 15.17 -6.78 -13.88
N ALA A 207 14.34 -6.97 -14.91
CA ALA A 207 12.88 -6.85 -14.82
C ALA A 207 12.28 -7.86 -13.84
N LEU A 208 12.73 -9.12 -13.90
CA LEU A 208 12.26 -10.17 -12.99
C LEU A 208 12.62 -9.88 -11.53
N LYS A 209 13.85 -9.40 -11.26
CA LYS A 209 14.25 -9.00 -9.91
C LYS A 209 13.39 -7.88 -9.35
N HIS A 210 13.05 -6.89 -10.18
CA HIS A 210 12.16 -5.79 -9.77
C HIS A 210 10.75 -6.30 -9.44
N GLU A 211 10.20 -7.18 -10.28
CA GLU A 211 8.85 -7.76 -10.05
C GLU A 211 8.80 -8.63 -8.79
N VAL A 212 9.82 -9.48 -8.58
CA VAL A 212 9.91 -10.33 -7.37
C VAL A 212 10.04 -9.46 -6.10
N GLY A 213 10.83 -8.38 -6.15
CA GLY A 213 10.92 -7.43 -5.03
C GLY A 213 9.58 -6.78 -4.70
N ALA A 214 8.89 -6.23 -5.71
CA ALA A 214 7.58 -5.60 -5.52
C ALA A 214 6.51 -6.58 -4.98
N ARG A 215 6.52 -7.83 -5.45
CA ARG A 215 5.62 -8.88 -4.91
C ARG A 215 5.96 -9.24 -3.47
N GLY A 216 7.25 -9.34 -3.12
CA GLY A 216 7.69 -9.59 -1.75
C GLY A 216 7.22 -8.52 -0.78
N ASP A 217 7.36 -7.24 -1.14
CA ASP A 217 6.90 -6.11 -0.33
C ASP A 217 5.37 -6.12 -0.15
N ALA A 218 4.62 -6.37 -1.23
CA ALA A 218 3.15 -6.46 -1.17
C ALA A 218 2.68 -7.66 -0.31
N GLN A 219 3.36 -8.80 -0.41
CA GLN A 219 3.06 -9.97 0.41
C GLN A 219 3.34 -9.71 1.89
N ALA A 220 4.48 -9.11 2.23
CA ALA A 220 4.81 -8.76 3.61
C ALA A 220 3.77 -7.81 4.22
N LEU A 221 3.32 -6.80 3.47
CA LEU A 221 2.27 -5.89 3.90
C LEU A 221 0.95 -6.62 4.15
N ALA A 222 0.55 -7.53 3.26
CA ALA A 222 -0.66 -8.34 3.41
C ALA A 222 -0.57 -9.27 4.64
N GLU A 223 0.57 -9.92 4.87
CA GLU A 223 0.80 -10.77 6.05
C GLU A 223 0.72 -9.97 7.35
N HIS A 224 1.29 -8.77 7.40
CA HIS A 224 1.16 -7.86 8.55
C HIS A 224 -0.29 -7.46 8.81
N ALA A 225 -1.06 -7.11 7.76
CA ALA A 225 -2.48 -6.78 7.88
C ALA A 225 -3.31 -7.99 8.38
N HIS A 226 -3.05 -9.19 7.86
CA HIS A 226 -3.71 -10.41 8.33
C HIS A 226 -3.38 -10.73 9.79
N ALA A 227 -2.12 -10.60 10.21
CA ALA A 227 -1.72 -10.81 11.59
C ALA A 227 -2.35 -9.80 12.55
N ALA A 228 -2.46 -8.53 12.16
CA ALA A 228 -3.16 -7.49 12.92
C ALA A 228 -4.65 -7.82 13.06
N LYS A 229 -5.33 -8.20 11.97
CA LYS A 229 -6.74 -8.60 11.97
C LYS A 229 -7.01 -9.84 12.85
N ALA A 230 -6.12 -10.84 12.81
CA ALA A 230 -6.23 -12.02 13.67
C ALA A 230 -6.09 -11.67 15.17
N ARG A 231 -5.13 -10.80 15.52
CA ARG A 231 -4.98 -10.30 16.89
C ARG A 231 -6.19 -9.52 17.36
N PHE A 232 -6.74 -8.66 16.51
CA PHE A 232 -7.96 -7.90 16.74
C PHE A 232 -9.14 -8.83 17.09
N LEU A 233 -9.42 -9.83 16.26
CA LEU A 233 -10.51 -10.78 16.48
C LEU A 233 -10.33 -11.63 17.75
N ALA A 234 -9.08 -12.02 18.04
CA ALA A 234 -8.77 -12.77 19.26
C ALA A 234 -9.01 -11.93 20.53
N ALA A 235 -8.58 -10.67 20.53
CA ALA A 235 -8.80 -9.75 21.65
C ALA A 235 -10.29 -9.46 21.85
N ALA A 236 -11.03 -9.15 20.77
CA ALA A 236 -12.47 -8.94 20.82
C ALA A 236 -13.24 -10.14 21.39
N SER A 237 -12.87 -11.35 20.92
CA SER A 237 -13.49 -12.60 21.41
C SER A 237 -13.22 -12.84 22.89
N HIS A 238 -12.02 -12.51 23.35
CA HIS A 238 -11.65 -12.62 24.76
C HIS A 238 -12.45 -11.66 25.63
N ASP A 239 -12.54 -10.38 25.21
CA ASP A 239 -13.20 -9.32 25.98
C ASP A 239 -14.73 -9.49 26.01
N LEU A 240 -15.32 -10.12 24.98
CA LEU A 240 -16.72 -10.54 24.99
C LEU A 240 -16.96 -11.75 25.89
N ARG A 241 -16.01 -12.70 25.96
CA ARG A 241 -16.16 -13.92 26.77
C ARG A 241 -16.12 -13.64 28.27
N GLN A 242 -15.36 -12.64 28.72
CA GLN A 242 -15.24 -12.31 30.14
C GLN A 242 -16.56 -11.92 30.80
N PRO A 243 -17.32 -10.90 30.31
CA PRO A 243 -18.60 -10.52 30.90
C PRO A 243 -19.66 -11.63 30.74
N LEU A 244 -19.59 -12.40 29.63
CA LEU A 244 -20.48 -13.55 29.44
C LEU A 244 -20.26 -14.63 30.52
N ASN A 245 -19.01 -14.97 30.82
CA ASN A 245 -18.67 -15.88 31.90
C ASN A 245 -19.11 -15.33 33.27
N ALA A 246 -18.94 -14.02 33.50
CA ALA A 246 -19.38 -13.39 34.74
C ALA A 246 -20.90 -13.52 34.93
N ILE A 247 -21.69 -13.29 33.87
CA ILE A 247 -23.15 -13.49 33.90
C ILE A 247 -23.48 -14.96 34.24
N GLY A 248 -22.78 -15.92 33.56
CA GLY A 248 -22.96 -17.34 33.83
C GLY A 248 -22.72 -17.73 35.29
N LEU A 249 -21.64 -17.21 35.89
CA LEU A 249 -21.33 -17.44 37.31
C LEU A 249 -22.30 -16.76 38.24
N LEU A 250 -22.76 -15.54 37.94
CA LEU A 250 -23.77 -14.82 38.73
C LEU A 250 -25.11 -15.56 38.74
N MET A 251 -25.51 -16.11 37.60
CA MET A 251 -26.76 -16.91 37.51
C MET A 251 -26.64 -18.22 38.30
N GLN A 252 -25.49 -18.90 38.27
CA GLN A 252 -25.24 -20.12 39.02
C GLN A 252 -25.10 -19.88 40.54
N ALA A 253 -24.65 -18.71 40.95
CA ALA A 253 -24.47 -18.34 42.33
C ALA A 253 -25.80 -17.97 43.04
N LEU A 254 -26.93 -17.83 42.32
CA LEU A 254 -28.25 -17.60 42.88
C LEU A 254 -28.72 -18.84 43.64
N PRO A 255 -29.01 -18.74 44.95
CA PRO A 255 -29.60 -19.85 45.72
C PRO A 255 -30.99 -20.22 45.22
N ALA A 256 -31.45 -21.43 45.53
CA ALA A 256 -32.78 -21.90 45.10
C ALA A 256 -33.96 -21.03 45.63
N GLN A 257 -33.73 -20.30 46.70
CA GLN A 257 -34.67 -19.31 47.26
C GLN A 257 -33.87 -18.05 47.65
N PRO A 258 -33.60 -17.16 46.68
CA PRO A 258 -32.84 -15.94 46.91
C PRO A 258 -33.69 -14.91 47.68
N SER A 259 -33.07 -14.13 48.55
CA SER A 259 -33.70 -12.94 49.10
C SER A 259 -33.89 -11.86 48.01
N ALA A 260 -34.87 -10.98 48.21
CA ALA A 260 -35.12 -9.87 47.27
C ALA A 260 -33.85 -8.99 47.07
N GLY A 261 -33.04 -8.80 48.11
CA GLY A 261 -31.82 -8.05 48.06
C GLY A 261 -30.69 -8.74 47.26
N GLU A 262 -30.55 -10.06 47.37
CA GLU A 262 -29.60 -10.85 46.59
C GLU A 262 -29.98 -10.88 45.12
N THR A 263 -31.25 -11.07 44.82
CA THR A 263 -31.77 -11.03 43.43
C THR A 263 -31.51 -9.67 42.79
N ALA A 264 -31.81 -8.57 43.50
CA ALA A 264 -31.57 -7.22 42.98
C ALA A 264 -30.09 -6.95 42.74
N ARG A 265 -29.19 -7.41 43.64
CA ARG A 265 -27.74 -7.25 43.47
C ARG A 265 -27.21 -8.04 42.28
N VAL A 266 -27.58 -9.30 42.13
CA VAL A 266 -27.16 -10.15 41.01
C VAL A 266 -27.70 -9.60 39.69
N ALA A 267 -28.95 -9.16 39.65
CA ALA A 267 -29.56 -8.54 38.48
C ALA A 267 -28.81 -7.26 38.07
N ALA A 268 -28.43 -6.39 39.02
CA ALA A 268 -27.69 -5.18 38.76
C ALA A 268 -26.29 -5.48 38.20
N GLN A 269 -25.59 -6.49 38.74
CA GLN A 269 -24.29 -6.93 38.26
C GLN A 269 -24.38 -7.56 36.85
N ALA A 270 -25.36 -8.43 36.62
CA ALA A 270 -25.59 -9.03 35.31
C ALA A 270 -25.93 -7.96 34.26
N PHE A 271 -26.74 -6.98 34.61
CA PHE A 271 -27.06 -5.85 33.76
C PHE A 271 -25.84 -5.03 33.41
N SER A 272 -24.93 -4.76 34.37
CA SER A 272 -23.66 -4.10 34.12
C SER A 272 -22.80 -4.87 33.11
N CYS A 273 -22.72 -6.19 33.22
CA CYS A 273 -21.99 -7.05 32.29
C CYS A 273 -22.59 -6.97 30.86
N VAL A 274 -23.93 -6.98 30.74
CA VAL A 274 -24.62 -6.85 29.45
C VAL A 274 -24.35 -5.48 28.82
N GLN A 275 -24.35 -4.41 29.62
CA GLN A 275 -24.01 -3.07 29.12
C GLN A 275 -22.56 -2.99 28.59
N GLN A 276 -21.60 -3.56 29.33
CA GLN A 276 -20.22 -3.64 28.89
C GLN A 276 -20.07 -4.41 27.56
N MET A 277 -20.80 -5.52 27.41
CA MET A 277 -20.81 -6.26 26.14
C MET A 277 -21.38 -5.40 25.00
N GLY A 278 -22.45 -4.67 25.25
CA GLY A 278 -23.03 -3.73 24.27
C GLY A 278 -22.05 -2.68 23.81
N GLU A 279 -21.30 -2.06 24.74
CA GLU A 279 -20.27 -1.08 24.43
C GLU A 279 -19.14 -1.67 23.56
N ILE A 280 -18.70 -2.90 23.86
CA ILE A 280 -17.67 -3.58 23.05
C ILE A 280 -18.17 -3.82 21.62
N VAL A 281 -19.41 -4.33 21.47
CA VAL A 281 -20.01 -4.62 20.17
C VAL A 281 -20.19 -3.32 19.37
N ASP A 282 -20.68 -2.26 19.99
CA ASP A 282 -20.86 -0.95 19.35
C ASP A 282 -19.52 -0.40 18.85
N HIS A 283 -18.46 -0.46 19.65
CA HIS A 283 -17.11 -0.03 19.27
C HIS A 283 -16.52 -0.88 18.12
N LEU A 284 -16.77 -2.21 18.13
CA LEU A 284 -16.31 -3.11 17.06
C LEU A 284 -17.01 -2.82 15.74
N LEU A 285 -18.33 -2.61 15.78
CA LEU A 285 -19.11 -2.24 14.60
C LEU A 285 -18.65 -0.91 14.03
N GLU A 286 -18.42 0.09 14.90
CA GLU A 286 -17.94 1.40 14.48
C GLU A 286 -16.56 1.32 13.83
N LEU A 287 -15.60 0.61 14.44
CA LEU A 287 -14.27 0.45 13.87
C LEU A 287 -14.33 -0.29 12.53
N SER A 288 -15.18 -1.33 12.43
CA SER A 288 -15.41 -2.05 11.18
C SER A 288 -16.00 -1.15 10.08
N GLN A 289 -16.95 -0.26 10.40
CA GLN A 289 -17.53 0.69 9.45
C GLN A 289 -16.51 1.76 9.00
N LEU A 290 -15.65 2.21 9.92
CA LEU A 290 -14.55 3.14 9.61
C LEU A 290 -13.53 2.50 8.69
N GLU A 291 -13.10 1.25 8.96
CA GLU A 291 -12.17 0.50 8.10
C GLU A 291 -12.78 0.21 6.70
N ALA A 292 -14.07 -0.07 6.63
CA ALA A 292 -14.78 -0.29 5.36
C ALA A 292 -15.03 1.00 4.57
N GLY A 293 -14.78 2.19 5.16
CA GLY A 293 -15.04 3.49 4.53
C GLY A 293 -16.52 3.77 4.26
N THR A 294 -17.44 3.13 5.00
CA THR A 294 -18.89 3.26 4.78
C THR A 294 -19.50 4.45 5.50
N VAL A 295 -18.78 5.06 6.43
CA VAL A 295 -19.24 6.23 7.19
C VAL A 295 -19.09 7.49 6.33
N VAL A 296 -20.19 8.16 6.03
CA VAL A 296 -20.20 9.42 5.28
C VAL A 296 -20.47 10.58 6.26
N PRO A 297 -19.51 11.52 6.43
CA PRO A 297 -19.71 12.67 7.32
C PRO A 297 -20.76 13.64 6.79
N GLU A 298 -21.67 14.07 7.64
CA GLU A 298 -22.65 15.13 7.37
C GLU A 298 -22.16 16.46 7.96
N ARG A 299 -21.42 17.22 7.15
CA ARG A 299 -20.81 18.49 7.61
C ARG A 299 -21.86 19.59 7.75
N THR A 300 -21.95 20.17 8.93
CA THR A 300 -22.84 21.28 9.27
C THR A 300 -22.06 22.40 9.98
N CYS A 301 -22.62 23.61 9.98
CA CYS A 301 -22.05 24.75 10.72
C CYS A 301 -22.75 24.88 12.06
N PHE A 302 -22.00 24.78 13.15
CA PHE A 302 -22.53 24.88 14.52
C PHE A 302 -21.54 25.62 15.44
N ASP A 303 -22.01 26.03 16.61
CA ASP A 303 -21.17 26.64 17.65
C ASP A 303 -20.48 25.54 18.47
N ILE A 304 -19.15 25.57 18.50
CA ILE A 304 -18.34 24.58 19.24
C ILE A 304 -18.59 24.67 20.76
N ALA A 305 -18.86 25.85 21.30
CA ALA A 305 -19.12 26.04 22.72
C ALA A 305 -20.36 25.28 23.19
N SER A 306 -21.41 25.23 22.37
CA SER A 306 -22.62 24.46 22.64
C SER A 306 -22.32 22.95 22.72
N LEU A 307 -21.55 22.42 21.77
CA LEU A 307 -21.15 21.01 21.75
C LEU A 307 -20.29 20.63 22.98
N LEU A 308 -19.34 21.50 23.36
CA LEU A 308 -18.50 21.26 24.54
C LEU A 308 -19.34 21.30 25.84
N ALA A 309 -20.30 22.21 25.92
CA ALA A 309 -21.22 22.28 27.06
C ALA A 309 -22.06 21.01 27.21
N ASP A 310 -22.57 20.46 26.09
CA ASP A 310 -23.34 19.22 26.08
C ASP A 310 -22.48 18.02 26.53
N VAL A 311 -21.24 17.89 26.01
CA VAL A 311 -20.30 16.86 26.43
C VAL A 311 -19.93 17.00 27.90
N GLY A 312 -19.72 18.22 28.37
CA GLY A 312 -19.44 18.51 29.78
C GLY A 312 -20.60 18.11 30.68
N ALA A 313 -21.84 18.53 30.35
CA ALA A 313 -23.04 18.21 31.12
C ALA A 313 -23.27 16.68 31.21
N MET A 314 -22.99 15.94 30.14
CA MET A 314 -23.10 14.47 30.09
C MET A 314 -22.13 13.79 31.08
N HIS A 315 -20.93 14.33 31.28
CA HIS A 315 -19.88 13.71 32.10
C HIS A 315 -19.78 14.31 33.52
N GLN A 316 -20.42 15.44 33.78
CA GLN A 316 -20.41 16.10 35.10
C GLN A 316 -20.83 15.19 36.27
N PRO A 317 -21.91 14.36 36.15
CA PRO A 317 -22.27 13.44 37.22
C PRO A 317 -21.19 12.39 37.51
N VAL A 318 -20.54 11.89 36.47
CA VAL A 318 -19.46 10.88 36.62
C VAL A 318 -18.26 11.50 37.31
N ALA A 319 -17.83 12.69 36.86
CA ALA A 319 -16.72 13.43 37.48
C ALA A 319 -17.01 13.74 38.95
N HIS A 320 -18.22 14.22 39.27
CA HIS A 320 -18.63 14.51 40.65
C HIS A 320 -18.59 13.25 41.55
N ASN A 321 -19.11 12.12 41.06
CA ASN A 321 -19.08 10.86 41.80
C ASN A 321 -17.67 10.33 42.07
N GLN A 322 -16.72 10.67 41.18
CA GLN A 322 -15.30 10.31 41.33
C GLN A 322 -14.50 11.35 42.14
N GLY A 323 -15.11 12.48 42.52
CA GLY A 323 -14.44 13.58 43.23
C GLY A 323 -13.48 14.40 42.35
N LEU A 324 -13.67 14.37 41.02
CA LEU A 324 -12.87 15.10 40.05
C LEU A 324 -13.52 16.42 39.66
N ALA A 325 -12.70 17.43 39.39
CA ALA A 325 -13.18 18.68 38.78
C ALA A 325 -13.21 18.53 37.24
N LEU A 326 -14.40 18.66 36.63
CA LEU A 326 -14.55 18.78 35.18
C LEU A 326 -14.80 20.25 34.83
N ILE A 327 -13.84 20.86 34.11
CA ILE A 327 -13.86 22.28 33.75
C ILE A 327 -14.09 22.40 32.25
N VAL A 328 -15.16 23.11 31.85
CA VAL A 328 -15.46 23.36 30.42
C VAL A 328 -15.26 24.86 30.16
N GLN A 329 -14.41 25.19 29.18
CA GLN A 329 -14.11 26.57 28.77
C GLN A 329 -14.08 26.65 27.25
N ALA A 330 -14.96 27.42 26.65
CA ALA A 330 -15.01 27.52 25.20
C ALA A 330 -15.41 28.92 24.76
N ASP A 331 -14.71 29.41 23.76
CA ASP A 331 -15.14 30.59 23.02
C ASP A 331 -16.27 30.21 22.08
N SER A 332 -17.28 31.08 21.92
CA SER A 332 -18.36 30.86 20.94
C SER A 332 -17.80 31.10 19.54
N VAL A 333 -17.43 30.03 18.88
CA VAL A 333 -16.85 30.02 17.52
C VAL A 333 -17.55 28.99 16.65
N ARG A 334 -17.94 29.39 15.44
CA ARG A 334 -18.59 28.50 14.49
C ARG A 334 -17.57 27.68 13.71
N VAL A 335 -17.76 26.37 13.72
CA VAL A 335 -16.96 25.39 12.99
C VAL A 335 -17.80 24.69 11.91
N HIS A 336 -17.14 24.14 10.88
CA HIS A 336 -17.77 23.41 9.80
C HIS A 336 -17.28 21.97 9.76
N THR A 337 -18.01 21.06 10.42
CA THR A 337 -17.72 19.63 10.48
C THR A 337 -18.97 18.84 10.83
N ASP A 338 -18.87 17.52 10.99
CA ASP A 338 -19.98 16.70 11.49
C ASP A 338 -20.02 16.76 13.03
N ALA A 339 -21.09 17.39 13.55
CA ALA A 339 -21.26 17.60 14.99
C ALA A 339 -21.38 16.27 15.77
N ARG A 340 -22.05 15.25 15.20
CA ARG A 340 -22.27 13.95 15.85
C ARG A 340 -20.97 13.16 15.96
N LEU A 341 -20.19 13.13 14.87
CA LEU A 341 -18.90 12.43 14.86
C LEU A 341 -17.88 13.15 15.76
N LEU A 342 -17.86 14.49 15.76
CA LEU A 342 -16.99 15.26 16.66
C LEU A 342 -17.40 15.05 18.12
N GLN A 343 -18.69 15.05 18.45
CA GLN A 343 -19.18 14.74 19.79
C GLN A 343 -18.68 13.37 20.25
N ARG A 344 -18.70 12.37 19.38
CA ARG A 344 -18.22 11.01 19.68
C ARG A 344 -16.72 10.97 19.96
N VAL A 345 -15.92 11.74 19.22
CA VAL A 345 -14.48 11.94 19.50
C VAL A 345 -14.29 12.52 20.90
N LEU A 346 -15.01 13.61 21.22
CA LEU A 346 -14.87 14.30 22.50
C LEU A 346 -15.35 13.44 23.69
N VAL A 347 -16.46 12.72 23.55
CA VAL A 347 -16.97 11.78 24.56
C VAL A 347 -15.92 10.71 24.87
N ASN A 348 -15.29 10.11 23.84
CA ASN A 348 -14.23 9.13 24.05
C ASN A 348 -13.01 9.73 24.77
N LEU A 349 -12.57 10.93 24.38
CA LEU A 349 -11.43 11.60 25.02
C LEU A 349 -11.72 11.98 26.47
N VAL A 350 -12.90 12.59 26.77
CA VAL A 350 -13.31 12.99 28.12
C VAL A 350 -13.52 11.77 29.02
N SER A 351 -14.16 10.70 28.50
CA SER A 351 -14.33 9.44 29.24
C SER A 351 -12.97 8.83 29.60
N ASN A 352 -12.01 8.82 28.68
CA ASN A 352 -10.65 8.37 28.98
C ASN A 352 -9.96 9.25 30.02
N ALA A 353 -10.05 10.57 29.90
CA ALA A 353 -9.48 11.50 30.85
C ALA A 353 -10.01 11.28 32.28
N LEU A 354 -11.33 11.12 32.45
CA LEU A 354 -11.94 10.82 33.76
C LEU A 354 -11.53 9.43 34.29
N ARG A 355 -11.38 8.43 33.42
CA ARG A 355 -10.99 7.07 33.80
C ARG A 355 -9.55 6.99 34.31
N TYR A 356 -8.63 7.73 33.70
CA TYR A 356 -7.20 7.65 34.02
C TYR A 356 -6.73 8.73 35.00
N THR A 357 -7.64 9.56 35.49
CA THR A 357 -7.38 10.55 36.54
C THR A 357 -7.97 10.08 37.85
N ALA A 358 -7.14 9.73 38.83
CA ALA A 358 -7.59 9.31 40.16
C ALA A 358 -7.92 10.50 41.07
N GLN A 359 -7.18 11.59 40.95
CA GLN A 359 -7.36 12.84 41.71
C GLN A 359 -6.93 14.02 40.83
N GLY A 360 -7.62 15.16 40.96
CA GLY A 360 -7.28 16.36 40.21
C GLY A 360 -8.41 16.84 39.31
N GLU A 361 -8.08 17.25 38.08
CA GLU A 361 -9.03 17.88 37.17
C GLU A 361 -8.93 17.34 35.74
N VAL A 362 -10.06 17.42 35.02
CA VAL A 362 -10.14 17.27 33.58
C VAL A 362 -10.65 18.58 32.99
N ARG A 363 -9.93 19.11 32.00
CA ARG A 363 -10.28 20.37 31.35
C ARG A 363 -10.59 20.11 29.87
N LEU A 364 -11.78 20.53 29.44
CA LEU A 364 -12.26 20.56 28.07
C LEU A 364 -12.32 22.01 27.61
N SER A 365 -11.53 22.39 26.60
CA SER A 365 -11.47 23.76 26.13
C SER A 365 -11.47 23.90 24.63
N ALA A 366 -12.05 24.99 24.10
CA ALA A 366 -11.97 25.38 22.70
C ALA A 366 -11.54 26.83 22.60
N LEU A 367 -10.47 27.10 21.85
CA LEU A 367 -9.89 28.43 21.67
C LEU A 367 -9.65 28.67 20.18
N GLN A 368 -9.95 29.87 19.70
CA GLN A 368 -9.59 30.25 18.33
C GLN A 368 -8.11 30.62 18.26
N VAL A 369 -7.37 29.98 17.37
CA VAL A 369 -5.94 30.24 17.13
C VAL A 369 -5.76 30.52 15.64
N GLY A 370 -5.68 31.80 15.27
CA GLY A 370 -5.61 32.25 13.88
C GLY A 370 -6.86 31.84 13.08
N ASP A 371 -6.67 31.07 11.98
CA ASP A 371 -7.74 30.59 11.10
C ASP A 371 -8.27 29.19 11.49
N ALA A 372 -7.92 28.70 12.67
CA ALA A 372 -8.37 27.41 13.18
C ALA A 372 -8.93 27.50 14.59
N VAL A 373 -9.69 26.50 15.01
CA VAL A 373 -10.16 26.31 16.38
C VAL A 373 -9.42 25.12 16.97
N GLU A 374 -8.73 25.32 18.07
CA GLU A 374 -8.12 24.24 18.84
C GLU A 374 -9.06 23.79 19.95
N VAL A 375 -9.46 22.51 19.89
CA VAL A 375 -10.18 21.85 20.97
C VAL A 375 -9.21 20.99 21.75
N ARG A 376 -9.10 21.22 23.05
CA ARG A 376 -8.17 20.53 23.94
C ARG A 376 -8.90 19.78 25.05
N VAL A 377 -8.48 18.51 25.27
CA VAL A 377 -8.85 17.72 26.43
C VAL A 377 -7.60 17.45 27.24
N VAL A 378 -7.53 18.02 28.44
CA VAL A 378 -6.37 17.93 29.32
C VAL A 378 -6.76 17.22 30.59
N ASP A 379 -6.01 16.24 31.01
CA ASP A 379 -6.15 15.53 32.29
C ASP A 379 -4.88 15.64 33.14
N THR A 380 -5.04 15.49 34.45
CA THR A 380 -3.94 15.44 35.42
C THR A 380 -3.66 14.01 35.91
N GLY A 381 -3.93 13.02 35.05
CA GLY A 381 -3.86 11.59 35.37
C GLY A 381 -2.45 11.00 35.32
N ILE A 382 -2.40 9.69 35.15
CA ILE A 382 -1.13 8.92 35.19
C ILE A 382 -0.16 9.27 34.06
N GLY A 383 -0.64 9.81 32.95
CA GLY A 383 0.15 10.09 31.76
C GLY A 383 0.71 8.83 31.09
N MET A 384 1.49 9.03 30.03
CA MET A 384 2.03 7.97 29.17
C MET A 384 3.53 8.18 28.93
N ASN A 385 4.29 7.08 28.79
CA ASN A 385 5.67 7.11 28.34
C ASN A 385 5.75 7.11 26.78
N ALA A 386 6.95 7.32 26.23
CA ALA A 386 7.15 7.42 24.77
C ALA A 386 6.67 6.15 24.02
N HIS A 387 6.95 4.95 24.54
CA HIS A 387 6.51 3.70 23.93
C HIS A 387 4.98 3.55 23.92
N ALA A 388 4.30 4.03 24.99
CA ALA A 388 2.84 4.02 25.04
C ALA A 388 2.24 5.02 24.03
N LEU A 389 2.86 6.19 23.86
CA LEU A 389 2.42 7.20 22.90
C LEU A 389 2.47 6.71 21.44
N GLU A 390 3.46 5.88 21.09
CA GLU A 390 3.57 5.29 19.75
C GLU A 390 2.42 4.34 19.42
N ASN A 391 1.89 3.65 20.44
CA ASN A 391 0.93 2.55 20.25
C ASN A 391 -0.49 2.88 20.78
N VAL A 392 -0.69 4.04 21.40
CA VAL A 392 -1.95 4.36 22.11
C VAL A 392 -3.18 4.40 21.22
N PHE A 393 -3.01 4.58 19.92
CA PHE A 393 -4.09 4.55 18.93
C PHE A 393 -4.33 3.16 18.31
N GLU A 394 -3.51 2.16 18.67
CA GLU A 394 -3.77 0.79 18.24
C GLU A 394 -4.97 0.20 18.99
N ALA A 395 -5.82 -0.53 18.28
CA ALA A 395 -6.97 -1.19 18.87
C ALA A 395 -6.54 -2.22 19.94
N PHE A 396 -7.24 -2.22 21.08
CA PHE A 396 -6.96 -3.07 22.26
C PHE A 396 -5.65 -2.79 22.98
N TYR A 397 -4.94 -1.72 22.63
CA TYR A 397 -3.76 -1.32 23.38
C TYR A 397 -4.16 -0.64 24.71
N GLN A 398 -3.51 -1.03 25.81
CA GLN A 398 -3.76 -0.49 27.16
C GLN A 398 -2.44 -0.26 27.87
N VAL A 399 -2.29 0.94 28.45
CA VAL A 399 -1.12 1.29 29.27
C VAL A 399 -1.28 0.69 30.67
N ALA A 400 -0.26 -0.07 31.14
CA ALA A 400 -0.16 -0.55 32.52
C ALA A 400 -1.35 -1.37 33.06
N ASN A 401 -1.98 -2.20 32.22
CA ASN A 401 -3.05 -3.12 32.65
C ASN A 401 -2.67 -4.60 32.43
N PRO A 402 -1.66 -5.15 33.16
CA PRO A 402 -1.24 -6.55 33.01
C PRO A 402 -2.32 -7.54 33.47
N ALA A 403 -3.23 -7.13 34.36
CA ALA A 403 -4.34 -7.93 34.85
C ALA A 403 -5.60 -7.82 33.98
N ARG A 404 -5.61 -6.97 32.93
CA ARG A 404 -6.78 -6.66 32.09
C ARG A 404 -8.05 -6.39 32.93
N ASP A 405 -7.93 -5.47 33.91
CA ASP A 405 -9.09 -5.05 34.69
C ASP A 405 -10.10 -4.37 33.76
N ALA A 406 -11.31 -4.93 33.64
CA ALA A 406 -12.39 -4.42 32.79
C ALA A 406 -12.79 -2.97 33.12
N ARG A 407 -12.52 -2.51 34.34
CA ARG A 407 -12.74 -1.12 34.74
C ARG A 407 -11.83 -0.12 34.01
N MET A 408 -10.72 -0.58 33.46
CA MET A 408 -9.77 0.23 32.69
C MET A 408 -10.17 0.39 31.21
N GLY A 409 -11.32 -0.17 30.79
CA GLY A 409 -11.82 -0.12 29.41
C GLY A 409 -11.27 -1.21 28.50
N HIS A 410 -11.61 -1.17 27.22
CA HIS A 410 -11.30 -2.21 26.23
C HIS A 410 -10.21 -1.82 25.24
N GLY A 411 -9.63 -0.59 25.36
CA GLY A 411 -8.58 -0.12 24.45
C GLY A 411 -9.06 0.19 23.02
N LEU A 412 -10.37 0.38 22.81
CA LEU A 412 -10.92 0.69 21.48
C LEU A 412 -11.18 2.20 21.28
N GLY A 413 -11.40 2.94 22.36
CA GLY A 413 -11.83 4.34 22.29
C GLY A 413 -10.85 5.25 21.54
N LEU A 414 -9.53 5.12 21.74
CA LEU A 414 -8.54 5.95 21.05
C LEU A 414 -8.33 5.53 19.59
N ALA A 415 -8.50 4.26 19.25
CA ALA A 415 -8.50 3.81 17.86
C ALA A 415 -9.70 4.43 17.09
N ILE A 416 -10.88 4.48 17.72
CA ILE A 416 -12.06 5.17 17.17
C ILE A 416 -11.80 6.68 17.03
N VAL A 417 -11.22 7.32 18.04
CA VAL A 417 -10.84 8.75 17.97
C VAL A 417 -9.93 9.02 16.78
N LYS A 418 -8.91 8.17 16.56
CA LYS A 418 -8.02 8.30 15.40
C LYS A 418 -8.76 8.13 14.09
N GLY A 419 -9.56 7.07 13.93
CA GLY A 419 -10.32 6.80 12.71
C GLY A 419 -11.33 7.91 12.39
N LEU A 420 -12.06 8.42 13.38
CA LEU A 420 -12.98 9.55 13.20
C LEU A 420 -12.25 10.86 12.88
N SER A 421 -11.12 11.13 13.53
CA SER A 421 -10.32 12.33 13.26
C SER A 421 -9.77 12.31 11.84
N ASP A 422 -9.31 11.15 11.35
CA ASP A 422 -8.83 10.98 9.97
C ASP A 422 -9.98 11.16 8.96
N LEU A 423 -11.17 10.60 9.25
CA LEU A 423 -12.37 10.73 8.42
C LEU A 423 -12.85 12.19 8.33
N LEU A 424 -12.80 12.92 9.43
CA LEU A 424 -13.17 14.34 9.49
C LEU A 424 -12.06 15.28 9.00
N HIS A 425 -10.87 14.73 8.68
CA HIS A 425 -9.65 15.48 8.34
C HIS A 425 -9.20 16.46 9.43
N LEU A 426 -9.30 16.03 10.70
CA LEU A 426 -8.84 16.79 11.85
C LEU A 426 -7.40 16.43 12.20
N ALA A 427 -6.55 17.44 12.43
CA ALA A 427 -5.22 17.20 12.97
C ALA A 427 -5.34 16.86 14.47
N LEU A 428 -5.05 15.61 14.83
CA LEU A 428 -5.03 15.12 16.21
C LEU A 428 -3.59 15.07 16.71
N GLN A 429 -3.32 15.76 17.80
CA GLN A 429 -2.03 15.76 18.50
C GLN A 429 -2.21 15.26 19.93
N VAL A 430 -1.19 14.58 20.46
CA VAL A 430 -1.17 14.09 21.84
C VAL A 430 0.17 14.43 22.50
N GLU A 431 0.11 15.02 23.67
CA GLU A 431 1.25 15.30 24.53
C GLU A 431 0.99 14.66 25.89
N SER A 432 1.93 13.87 26.39
CA SER A 432 1.78 13.19 27.68
C SER A 432 3.12 12.94 28.34
N LEU A 433 3.13 13.07 29.66
CA LEU A 433 4.29 12.74 30.49
C LEU A 433 3.85 11.90 31.68
N PRO A 434 4.57 10.82 32.01
CA PRO A 434 4.26 10.00 33.18
C PRO A 434 4.10 10.83 34.47
N GLY A 435 2.97 10.67 35.17
CA GLY A 435 2.63 11.37 36.40
C GLY A 435 2.24 12.85 36.25
N LYS A 436 2.16 13.38 35.01
CA LYS A 436 1.74 14.77 34.74
C LYS A 436 0.43 14.88 33.96
N GLY A 437 -0.11 13.75 33.48
CA GLY A 437 -1.33 13.70 32.69
C GLY A 437 -1.12 13.72 31.19
N THR A 438 -2.21 13.92 30.46
CA THR A 438 -2.25 13.88 28.99
C THR A 438 -3.02 15.11 28.45
N CYS A 439 -2.57 15.61 27.32
CA CYS A 439 -3.25 16.65 26.54
C CYS A 439 -3.51 16.12 25.13
N PHE A 440 -4.77 16.00 24.74
CA PHE A 440 -5.19 15.79 23.37
C PHE A 440 -5.63 17.11 22.75
N THR A 441 -5.11 17.42 21.56
CA THR A 441 -5.46 18.63 20.81
C THR A 441 -6.01 18.27 19.44
N LEU A 442 -7.20 18.79 19.11
CA LEU A 442 -7.86 18.65 17.82
C LEU A 442 -7.89 20.02 17.15
N GLN A 443 -7.49 20.12 15.88
CA GLN A 443 -7.58 21.35 15.10
C GLN A 443 -8.74 21.26 14.10
N LEU A 444 -9.66 22.23 14.18
CA LEU A 444 -10.84 22.36 13.33
C LEU A 444 -10.75 23.63 12.48
N GLY A 445 -11.25 23.56 11.25
CA GLY A 445 -11.39 24.73 10.39
C GLY A 445 -12.57 25.62 10.83
N LEU A 446 -12.41 26.93 10.70
CA LEU A 446 -13.50 27.90 10.89
C LEU A 446 -14.58 27.70 9.83
N ALA A 447 -15.84 28.00 10.19
CA ALA A 447 -16.92 28.01 9.22
C ALA A 447 -16.70 29.16 8.20
N PRO A 448 -16.93 28.93 6.88
CA PRO A 448 -16.84 29.98 5.87
C PRO A 448 -17.79 31.13 6.18
N ALA A 449 -17.35 32.38 6.06
CA ALA A 449 -18.13 33.56 6.39
C ALA A 449 -19.49 33.67 5.67
N ALA A 450 -19.63 33.03 4.50
CA ALA A 450 -20.85 33.03 3.69
C ALA A 450 -21.99 32.16 4.28
N THR A 451 -21.71 31.25 5.21
CA THR A 451 -22.72 30.28 5.75
C THR A 451 -23.36 30.76 7.05
N VAL A 452 -22.98 31.94 7.55
CA VAL A 452 -23.42 32.47 8.85
C VAL A 452 -24.89 32.96 8.84
N ALA A 453 -25.47 33.21 7.67
CA ALA A 453 -26.77 33.86 7.53
C ALA A 453 -28.02 32.95 7.54
N ALA A 454 -27.88 31.63 7.57
CA ALA A 454 -29.01 30.73 7.27
C ALA A 454 -29.50 29.81 8.41
N SER A 455 -29.02 29.88 9.63
CA SER A 455 -29.37 28.93 10.69
C SER A 455 -29.69 29.54 12.04
N GLU A 456 -30.67 30.45 12.10
CA GLU A 456 -31.25 30.90 13.40
C GLU A 456 -32.51 30.13 13.81
N VAL A 457 -32.90 29.05 13.15
CA VAL A 457 -34.23 28.43 13.32
C VAL A 457 -34.24 27.24 14.29
N ASP A 458 -33.12 26.60 14.64
CA ASP A 458 -33.13 25.34 15.39
C ASP A 458 -32.78 25.42 16.90
N ALA A 459 -32.73 26.60 17.51
CA ALA A 459 -32.41 26.76 18.94
C ALA A 459 -33.59 26.52 19.90
N ALA A 460 -34.78 26.13 19.42
CA ALA A 460 -35.98 26.01 20.24
C ALA A 460 -36.30 24.60 20.80
N ALA A 461 -35.55 23.55 20.34
CA ALA A 461 -35.92 22.16 20.66
C ALA A 461 -35.19 21.56 21.90
N ALA A 462 -34.32 22.26 22.56
CA ALA A 462 -33.50 21.75 23.67
C ALA A 462 -33.95 22.23 25.05
N ARG A 463 -35.25 22.31 25.33
CA ARG A 463 -35.75 22.62 26.68
C ARG A 463 -36.79 21.63 27.12
N ALA A 464 -36.44 20.78 28.07
CA ALA A 464 -37.22 20.34 29.22
C ALA A 464 -36.85 18.94 29.67
N CYS A 465 -35.96 18.82 30.61
CA CYS A 465 -35.87 17.67 31.47
C CYS A 465 -36.43 18.10 32.85
N ALA A 466 -37.78 18.22 32.94
CA ALA A 466 -38.47 18.25 34.20
C ALA A 466 -38.89 16.82 34.58
N PRO A 467 -39.00 16.43 35.88
CA PRO A 467 -39.45 15.10 36.28
C PRO A 467 -40.87 14.89 35.76
N GLN A 468 -41.01 14.09 34.72
CA GLN A 468 -42.29 13.80 34.09
C GLN A 468 -43.05 12.82 34.97
N ALA A 469 -44.31 13.17 35.30
CA ALA A 469 -45.25 12.26 35.93
C ALA A 469 -45.40 10.98 35.11
N ASP A 470 -45.45 9.83 35.78
CA ASP A 470 -45.57 8.51 35.14
C ASP A 470 -46.95 8.40 34.45
N ARG A 471 -46.93 8.51 33.10
CA ARG A 471 -48.16 8.55 32.27
C ARG A 471 -48.41 7.21 31.58
N LEU A 472 -47.66 6.19 31.92
CA LEU A 472 -47.67 4.90 31.22
C LEU A 472 -48.66 3.91 31.82
N HIS A 473 -49.08 4.11 33.06
CA HIS A 473 -49.97 3.19 33.75
C HIS A 473 -51.30 3.01 33.03
N GLY A 474 -51.66 1.74 32.73
CA GLY A 474 -52.90 1.39 32.04
C GLY A 474 -52.88 1.63 30.52
N ARG A 475 -51.77 2.08 29.95
CA ARG A 475 -51.66 2.27 28.51
C ARG A 475 -51.48 0.96 27.76
N ARG A 476 -52.16 0.84 26.62
CA ARG A 476 -52.16 -0.35 25.77
C ARG A 476 -51.02 -0.29 24.74
N VAL A 477 -50.08 -1.21 24.89
CA VAL A 477 -48.88 -1.25 24.05
C VAL A 477 -48.80 -2.56 23.29
N LEU A 478 -48.56 -2.50 21.96
CA LEU A 478 -48.30 -3.65 21.14
C LEU A 478 -46.82 -3.76 20.87
N VAL A 479 -46.23 -4.91 21.17
CA VAL A 479 -44.85 -5.27 20.84
C VAL A 479 -44.87 -6.19 19.62
N ILE A 480 -44.19 -5.83 18.54
CA ILE A 480 -44.05 -6.64 17.33
C ILE A 480 -42.55 -7.03 17.21
N GLU A 481 -42.24 -8.28 17.55
CA GLU A 481 -40.87 -8.80 17.60
C GLU A 481 -40.91 -10.31 17.34
N ASP A 482 -40.20 -10.80 16.36
CA ASP A 482 -40.15 -12.21 15.98
C ASP A 482 -39.25 -13.07 16.89
N HIS A 483 -38.25 -12.43 17.55
CA HIS A 483 -37.41 -13.11 18.53
C HIS A 483 -38.09 -13.16 19.89
N LEU A 484 -38.70 -14.31 20.22
CA LEU A 484 -39.51 -14.50 21.44
C LEU A 484 -38.81 -14.03 22.73
N PRO A 485 -37.52 -14.34 23.02
CA PRO A 485 -36.89 -13.85 24.24
C PRO A 485 -36.82 -12.31 24.32
N SER A 486 -36.62 -11.62 23.19
CA SER A 486 -36.63 -10.15 23.12
C SER A 486 -38.01 -9.59 23.34
N SER A 487 -39.02 -10.20 22.71
CA SER A 487 -40.43 -9.86 22.89
C SER A 487 -40.88 -9.98 24.36
N ASP A 488 -40.53 -11.10 25.02
CA ASP A 488 -40.85 -11.34 26.43
C ASP A 488 -40.13 -10.34 27.36
N ALA A 489 -38.90 -10.02 27.09
CA ALA A 489 -38.12 -9.03 27.88
C ALA A 489 -38.72 -7.62 27.75
N LEU A 490 -39.08 -7.19 26.53
CA LEU A 490 -39.77 -5.91 26.29
C LEU A 490 -41.13 -5.88 26.97
N ALA A 491 -41.93 -6.96 26.86
CA ALA A 491 -43.22 -7.04 27.48
C ALA A 491 -43.13 -6.99 29.02
N LEU A 492 -42.15 -7.67 29.62
CA LEU A 492 -41.89 -7.63 31.06
C LEU A 492 -41.52 -6.21 31.51
N LEU A 493 -40.65 -5.53 30.77
CA LEU A 493 -40.20 -4.15 31.03
C LEU A 493 -41.42 -3.18 31.01
N LEU A 494 -42.23 -3.27 29.96
CA LEU A 494 -43.39 -2.39 29.77
C LEU A 494 -44.49 -2.67 30.82
N ARG A 495 -44.72 -3.94 31.18
CA ARG A 495 -45.64 -4.30 32.29
C ARG A 495 -45.10 -3.79 33.62
N GLY A 496 -43.79 -3.79 33.84
CA GLY A 496 -43.15 -3.18 35.01
C GLY A 496 -43.41 -1.67 35.12
N TRP A 497 -43.69 -0.97 34.02
CA TRP A 497 -44.12 0.44 33.99
C TRP A 497 -45.66 0.59 34.08
N GLY A 498 -46.41 -0.49 34.30
CA GLY A 498 -47.85 -0.48 34.44
C GLY A 498 -48.61 -0.50 33.11
N CYS A 499 -47.97 -0.79 31.97
CA CYS A 499 -48.68 -0.89 30.69
C CYS A 499 -49.42 -2.23 30.54
N GLU A 500 -50.52 -2.21 29.78
CA GLU A 500 -51.17 -3.42 29.24
C GLU A 500 -50.46 -3.81 27.93
N VAL A 501 -49.75 -4.96 27.91
CA VAL A 501 -48.89 -5.32 26.79
C VAL A 501 -49.38 -6.54 26.05
N TRP A 502 -49.52 -6.41 24.75
CA TRP A 502 -49.76 -7.51 23.82
C TRP A 502 -48.51 -7.74 22.97
N GLN A 503 -48.33 -8.98 22.52
CA GLN A 503 -47.20 -9.40 21.73
C GLN A 503 -47.69 -9.98 20.41
N ALA A 504 -46.96 -9.71 19.33
CA ALA A 504 -47.16 -10.29 18.00
C ALA A 504 -45.80 -10.62 17.40
N VAL A 505 -45.67 -11.77 16.75
CA VAL A 505 -44.42 -12.21 16.12
C VAL A 505 -44.35 -11.85 14.62
N SER A 506 -45.46 -11.33 14.06
CA SER A 506 -45.55 -10.99 12.63
C SER A 506 -46.55 -9.86 12.38
N LEU A 507 -46.46 -9.24 11.20
CA LEU A 507 -47.44 -8.28 10.69
C LEU A 507 -48.86 -8.85 10.73
N ARG A 508 -49.05 -10.10 10.29
CA ARG A 508 -50.36 -10.78 10.23
C ARG A 508 -51.00 -10.90 11.61
N GLU A 509 -50.22 -11.30 12.60
CA GLU A 509 -50.69 -11.45 13.98
C GLU A 509 -51.07 -10.09 14.61
N ALA A 510 -50.22 -9.07 14.40
CA ALA A 510 -50.48 -7.71 14.85
C ALA A 510 -51.82 -7.16 14.31
N LEU A 511 -52.05 -7.34 13.01
CA LEU A 511 -53.29 -6.93 12.35
C LEU A 511 -54.52 -7.74 12.78
N ALA A 512 -54.38 -9.04 13.07
CA ALA A 512 -55.44 -9.89 13.58
C ALA A 512 -55.90 -9.46 14.99
N GLN A 513 -54.93 -9.11 15.86
CA GLN A 513 -55.23 -8.60 17.20
C GLN A 513 -55.98 -7.27 17.16
N ALA A 514 -55.55 -6.34 16.28
CA ALA A 514 -56.22 -5.07 16.05
C ALA A 514 -57.67 -5.26 15.54
N SER A 515 -57.88 -6.23 14.64
CA SER A 515 -59.21 -6.56 14.09
C SER A 515 -60.14 -7.18 15.14
N ALA A 516 -59.61 -7.85 16.17
CA ALA A 516 -60.36 -8.41 17.29
C ALA A 516 -60.78 -7.35 18.34
N GLY A 517 -60.68 -6.06 18.03
CA GLY A 517 -61.02 -4.95 18.92
C GLY A 517 -59.92 -4.56 19.91
N ARG A 518 -58.72 -5.12 19.78
CA ARG A 518 -57.56 -4.80 20.62
C ARG A 518 -56.69 -3.73 19.93
N MET A 519 -57.16 -2.49 19.89
CA MET A 519 -56.39 -1.41 19.27
C MET A 519 -55.37 -0.86 20.27
N PRO A 520 -54.07 -0.88 19.92
CA PRO A 520 -53.03 -0.33 20.79
C PRO A 520 -53.05 1.20 20.79
N GLU A 521 -52.55 1.80 21.87
CA GLU A 521 -52.28 3.24 21.99
C GLU A 521 -50.84 3.61 21.67
N PHE A 522 -49.94 2.60 21.66
CA PHE A 522 -48.51 2.73 21.30
C PHE A 522 -48.02 1.42 20.69
N VAL A 523 -47.10 1.52 19.74
CA VAL A 523 -46.47 0.36 19.11
C VAL A 523 -44.94 0.40 19.30
N VAL A 524 -44.36 -0.73 19.69
CA VAL A 524 -42.92 -0.98 19.65
C VAL A 524 -42.71 -2.11 18.65
N ALA A 525 -42.07 -1.83 17.51
CA ALA A 525 -41.89 -2.84 16.46
C ALA A 525 -40.42 -2.99 16.06
N ASP A 526 -39.99 -4.23 15.88
CA ASP A 526 -38.71 -4.48 15.17
C ASP A 526 -38.87 -4.06 13.71
N LEU A 527 -37.88 -3.36 13.20
CA LEU A 527 -37.84 -2.94 11.81
C LEU A 527 -37.72 -4.12 10.85
N SER A 528 -37.00 -5.18 11.26
CA SER A 528 -36.72 -6.37 10.44
C SER A 528 -37.36 -7.60 11.11
N LEU A 529 -38.55 -8.00 10.64
CA LEU A 529 -39.26 -9.19 11.10
C LEU A 529 -38.91 -10.40 10.22
N ALA A 530 -39.20 -11.61 10.74
CA ALA A 530 -39.07 -12.85 9.98
C ALA A 530 -39.94 -12.86 8.71
N GLU A 531 -39.64 -13.76 7.75
CA GLU A 531 -40.36 -13.94 6.48
C GLU A 531 -40.34 -12.72 5.55
N GLY A 532 -39.49 -11.69 5.84
CA GLY A 532 -39.40 -10.47 5.04
C GLY A 532 -40.39 -9.38 5.37
N ASP A 533 -41.20 -9.58 6.44
CA ASP A 533 -42.09 -8.55 6.97
C ASP A 533 -41.32 -7.32 7.44
N ASP A 534 -41.90 -6.13 7.29
CA ASP A 534 -41.33 -4.85 7.69
C ASP A 534 -42.14 -4.23 8.81
N GLY A 535 -41.50 -3.97 9.97
CA GLY A 535 -42.13 -3.34 11.11
C GLY A 535 -42.64 -1.92 10.82
N CYS A 536 -42.02 -1.21 9.88
CA CYS A 536 -42.51 0.09 9.43
C CYS A 536 -43.84 -0.06 8.70
N GLU A 537 -43.95 -1.03 7.79
CA GLU A 537 -45.20 -1.34 7.09
C GLU A 537 -46.31 -1.80 8.07
N ALA A 538 -45.95 -2.68 9.02
CA ALA A 538 -46.87 -3.12 10.07
C ALA A 538 -47.46 -1.93 10.86
N THR A 539 -46.59 -1.00 11.22
CA THR A 539 -46.98 0.18 11.99
C THR A 539 -47.83 1.15 11.17
N LEU A 540 -47.53 1.32 9.87
CA LEU A 540 -48.34 2.15 8.96
C LEU A 540 -49.76 1.59 8.79
N GLN A 541 -49.91 0.29 8.56
CA GLN A 541 -51.22 -0.36 8.42
C GLN A 541 -52.04 -0.30 9.72
N LEU A 542 -51.39 -0.42 10.89
CA LEU A 542 -52.03 -0.23 12.18
C LEU A 542 -52.47 1.23 12.38
N ARG A 543 -51.65 2.21 11.96
CA ARG A 543 -51.95 3.65 12.03
C ARG A 543 -53.16 4.02 11.15
N GLU A 544 -53.27 3.46 9.97
CA GLU A 544 -54.45 3.64 9.10
C GLU A 544 -55.73 3.14 9.78
N ARG A 545 -55.69 1.95 10.40
CA ARG A 545 -56.85 1.39 11.13
C ARG A 545 -57.18 2.17 12.40
N ALA A 546 -56.18 2.84 13.00
CA ALA A 546 -56.39 3.68 14.19
C ALA A 546 -56.94 5.08 13.87
N GLY A 547 -57.25 5.39 12.62
CA GLY A 547 -57.76 6.70 12.21
C GLY A 547 -56.70 7.78 12.05
N GLY A 548 -55.44 7.38 11.82
CA GLY A 548 -54.34 8.27 11.41
C GLY A 548 -53.32 8.65 12.48
N HIS A 549 -53.62 8.52 13.76
CA HIS A 549 -52.69 8.85 14.84
C HIS A 549 -52.45 7.65 15.76
N LEU A 550 -51.28 6.99 15.54
CA LEU A 550 -50.80 5.93 16.42
C LEU A 550 -49.29 6.14 16.64
N PRO A 551 -48.86 6.60 17.82
CA PRO A 551 -47.45 6.78 18.12
C PRO A 551 -46.76 5.42 18.16
N ALA A 552 -45.52 5.40 17.61
CA ALA A 552 -44.76 4.18 17.52
C ALA A 552 -43.24 4.45 17.58
N VAL A 553 -42.53 3.46 18.06
CA VAL A 553 -41.07 3.38 18.04
C VAL A 553 -40.68 2.13 17.27
N LEU A 554 -39.80 2.32 16.29
CA LEU A 554 -39.18 1.22 15.55
C LEU A 554 -37.84 0.89 16.16
N VAL A 555 -37.51 -0.39 16.24
CA VAL A 555 -36.26 -0.87 16.83
C VAL A 555 -35.43 -1.57 15.74
N THR A 556 -34.14 -1.38 15.70
CA THR A 556 -33.26 -2.01 14.68
C THR A 556 -31.90 -2.36 15.24
N GLY A 557 -31.27 -3.42 14.71
CA GLY A 557 -29.88 -3.77 15.00
C GLY A 557 -28.86 -2.88 14.26
N ASP A 558 -29.28 -2.24 13.15
CA ASP A 558 -28.42 -1.35 12.37
C ASP A 558 -29.18 -0.07 12.00
N PRO A 559 -28.95 1.01 12.77
CA PRO A 559 -29.58 2.32 12.51
C PRO A 559 -29.14 2.99 11.20
N GLY A 560 -28.07 2.53 10.57
CA GLY A 560 -27.55 3.06 9.30
C GLY A 560 -28.16 2.43 8.05
N GLN A 561 -28.91 1.34 8.20
CA GLN A 561 -29.56 0.69 7.06
C GLN A 561 -30.57 1.60 6.35
N GLN A 562 -30.68 1.42 5.04
CA GLN A 562 -31.59 2.18 4.19
C GLN A 562 -33.04 2.16 4.70
N ARG A 563 -33.52 1.04 5.27
CA ARG A 563 -34.81 0.90 5.89
C ARG A 563 -34.99 1.83 7.10
N ALA A 564 -33.98 1.94 7.96
CA ALA A 564 -34.00 2.85 9.12
C ALA A 564 -34.06 4.33 8.71
N VAL A 565 -33.35 4.68 7.62
CA VAL A 565 -33.38 6.03 7.04
C VAL A 565 -34.78 6.34 6.49
N LEU A 566 -35.37 5.42 5.74
CA LEU A 566 -36.74 5.56 5.20
C LEU A 566 -37.79 5.68 6.31
N ALA A 567 -37.68 4.89 7.39
CA ALA A 567 -38.54 4.95 8.54
C ALA A 567 -38.50 6.32 9.25
N ARG A 568 -37.29 6.92 9.38
CA ARG A 568 -37.16 8.28 9.92
C ARG A 568 -37.75 9.33 8.99
N GLN A 569 -37.59 9.19 7.68
CA GLN A 569 -38.23 10.08 6.69
C GLN A 569 -39.76 9.99 6.73
N ALA A 570 -40.28 8.82 7.07
CA ALA A 570 -41.71 8.61 7.30
C ALA A 570 -42.22 9.12 8.69
N GLY A 571 -41.33 9.79 9.45
CA GLY A 571 -41.68 10.40 10.74
C GLY A 571 -41.70 9.44 11.93
N PHE A 572 -41.05 8.27 11.82
CA PHE A 572 -40.92 7.34 12.95
C PHE A 572 -39.67 7.61 13.77
N VAL A 573 -39.76 7.41 15.07
CA VAL A 573 -38.61 7.33 15.96
C VAL A 573 -37.99 5.94 15.81
N VAL A 574 -36.69 5.87 15.53
CA VAL A 574 -35.92 4.64 15.35
C VAL A 574 -34.87 4.52 16.44
N LEU A 575 -34.97 3.47 17.28
CA LEU A 575 -34.04 3.13 18.33
C LEU A 575 -33.10 1.97 17.89
N ALA A 576 -31.86 2.02 18.33
CA ALA A 576 -30.91 0.91 18.14
C ALA A 576 -31.13 -0.20 19.18
N LYS A 577 -30.97 -1.48 18.78
CA LYS A 577 -30.80 -2.60 19.71
C LYS A 577 -29.35 -2.59 20.24
N PRO A 578 -29.14 -2.78 21.57
CA PRO A 578 -30.11 -3.06 22.59
C PRO A 578 -30.90 -1.81 23.00
N VAL A 579 -32.24 -1.94 23.14
CA VAL A 579 -33.13 -0.82 23.51
C VAL A 579 -32.79 -0.35 24.92
N ARG A 580 -32.47 0.94 25.06
CA ARG A 580 -32.21 1.55 26.37
C ARG A 580 -33.55 1.89 27.05
N PRO A 581 -33.88 1.31 28.23
CA PRO A 581 -35.16 1.51 28.89
C PRO A 581 -35.53 2.99 29.13
N VAL A 582 -34.53 3.80 29.50
CA VAL A 582 -34.69 5.24 29.74
C VAL A 582 -35.14 5.98 28.47
N GLN A 583 -34.55 5.66 27.31
CA GLN A 583 -34.92 6.29 26.03
C GLN A 583 -36.36 5.89 25.62
N LEU A 584 -36.67 4.60 25.67
CA LEU A 584 -37.99 4.11 25.33
C LEU A 584 -39.08 4.76 26.24
N ARG A 585 -38.83 4.83 27.56
CA ARG A 585 -39.72 5.47 28.53
C ARG A 585 -39.90 6.95 28.26
N SER A 586 -38.85 7.67 27.90
CA SER A 586 -38.91 9.09 27.55
C SER A 586 -39.82 9.34 26.34
N PHE A 587 -39.63 8.59 25.25
CA PHE A 587 -40.45 8.69 24.04
C PHE A 587 -41.92 8.32 24.29
N MET A 588 -42.16 7.30 25.09
CA MET A 588 -43.53 6.92 25.44
C MET A 588 -44.23 8.01 26.27
N ASN A 589 -43.54 8.59 27.27
CA ASN A 589 -44.08 9.68 28.07
C ASN A 589 -44.36 10.95 27.25
N GLU A 590 -43.51 11.26 26.27
CA GLU A 590 -43.68 12.36 25.32
C GLU A 590 -44.90 12.12 24.41
N ALA A 591 -45.05 10.90 23.88
CA ALA A 591 -46.18 10.51 23.03
C ALA A 591 -47.54 10.62 23.75
N PHE A 592 -47.56 10.45 25.07
CA PHE A 592 -48.74 10.58 25.90
C PHE A 592 -48.88 11.94 26.61
N ALA A 593 -48.04 12.93 26.26
CA ALA A 593 -48.17 14.29 26.74
C ALA A 593 -49.46 14.93 26.18
N PRO A 594 -50.23 15.68 26.99
CA PRO A 594 -51.36 16.44 26.45
C PRO A 594 -50.83 17.47 25.44
N ARG A 595 -51.40 17.46 24.25
CA ARG A 595 -51.13 18.47 23.21
C ARG A 595 -51.75 19.80 23.57
#